data_c21307e1ef915ecda8f5e98de309c12b
#
_entry.id   c21307e1ef915ecda8f5e98de309c12b
#
_cell.length_a   1.000
_cell.length_b   1.000
_cell.length_c   1.000
_cell.angle_alpha   90.00
_cell.angle_beta   90.00
_cell.angle_gamma   90.00
#
_symmetry.space_group_name_H-M   'P 1'
#
loop_
_entity.id
_entity.type
_entity.pdbx_description
1 polymer ?
#
loop_
_entity_poly.entity_id
_entity_poly.type
_entity_poly.pdbx_seq_one_letter_code
_entity_poly.pdbx_strand_id
1 'polypeptide(L)'
;MLLESPEGETQVLEVLPRQMIYVPPFWIHRSVNIGSVPLVLSFCYPSDSGQDYSIIERSGGMASRIVADGSGWKEVPNLSYRPRETSEIAHVYETGDHE
;
A
#
# COMPACT_ATOMS: atom_id res chain seq x y z
N MET A 1 -1.15 -4.06 7.70
CA MET A 1 -1.26 -3.72 6.27
C MET A 1 -1.35 -2.21 6.11
N LEU A 2 -0.42 -1.65 5.41
CA LEU A 2 -0.45 -0.22 5.04
C LEU A 2 -1.07 -0.10 3.67
N LEU A 3 -2.10 0.73 3.55
CA LEU A 3 -2.83 0.97 2.31
C LEU A 3 -2.71 2.45 1.94
N GLU A 4 -2.64 2.71 0.65
CA GLU A 4 -2.60 4.08 0.15
C GLU A 4 -3.52 4.21 -1.06
N SER A 5 -4.44 5.18 -1.00
CA SER A 5 -5.35 5.48 -2.11
C SER A 5 -4.60 6.11 -3.28
N PRO A 6 -5.20 6.16 -4.49
CA PRO A 6 -4.60 6.88 -5.61
C PRO A 6 -4.31 8.35 -5.29
N GLU A 7 -5.08 8.96 -4.40
CA GLU A 7 -4.92 10.35 -3.96
C GLU A 7 -3.83 10.52 -2.90
N GLY A 8 -3.27 9.42 -2.37
CA GLY A 8 -2.21 9.46 -1.37
C GLY A 8 -2.70 9.42 0.07
N GLU A 9 -3.98 9.17 0.30
CA GLU A 9 -4.50 8.95 1.65
C GLU A 9 -4.07 7.58 2.17
N THR A 10 -3.55 7.53 3.39
CA THR A 10 -3.06 6.30 3.98
C THR A 10 -4.02 5.73 5.01
N GLN A 11 -4.03 4.41 5.11
CA GLN A 11 -4.80 3.68 6.10
C GLN A 11 -3.97 2.52 6.61
N VAL A 12 -3.93 2.34 7.92
CA VAL A 12 -3.22 1.23 8.54
C VAL A 12 -4.25 0.28 9.15
N LEU A 13 -4.17 -0.98 8.74
CA LEU A 13 -5.03 -2.04 9.29
C LEU A 13 -4.17 -3.08 9.99
N GLU A 14 -4.42 -3.29 11.27
CA GLU A 14 -3.80 -4.37 12.01
C GLU A 14 -4.56 -5.66 11.73
N VAL A 15 -3.86 -6.65 11.17
CA VAL A 15 -4.48 -7.88 10.69
C VAL A 15 -4.01 -9.04 11.55
N LEU A 16 -4.96 -9.77 12.09
CA LEU A 16 -4.71 -10.95 12.89
C LEU A 16 -4.77 -12.21 12.03
N PRO A 17 -4.21 -13.34 12.51
CA PRO A 17 -4.33 -14.61 11.78
C PRO A 17 -5.77 -14.94 11.43
N ARG A 18 -5.99 -15.52 10.26
CA ARG A 18 -7.28 -15.91 9.72
C ARG A 18 -8.20 -14.75 9.32
N GLN A 19 -7.69 -13.53 9.33
CA GLN A 19 -8.42 -12.39 8.80
C GLN A 19 -8.07 -12.16 7.35
N MET A 20 -9.01 -11.59 6.60
CA MET A 20 -8.83 -11.21 5.22
C MET A 20 -8.95 -9.70 5.10
N ILE A 21 -8.16 -9.12 4.19
CA ILE A 21 -8.26 -7.72 3.84
C ILE A 21 -8.59 -7.63 2.35
N TYR A 22 -9.57 -6.78 2.03
CA TYR A 22 -9.83 -6.41 0.66
C TYR A 22 -9.04 -5.15 0.31
N VAL A 23 -8.24 -5.23 -0.74
CA VAL A 23 -7.52 -4.07 -1.27
C VAL A 23 -8.28 -3.61 -2.51
N PRO A 24 -8.88 -2.40 -2.48
CA PRO A 24 -9.61 -1.90 -3.64
C PRO A 24 -8.71 -1.75 -4.86
N PRO A 25 -9.28 -1.76 -6.08
CA PRO A 25 -8.49 -1.48 -7.28
C PRO A 25 -7.76 -0.15 -7.18
N PHE A 26 -6.56 -0.07 -7.76
CA PHE A 26 -5.70 1.11 -7.85
C PHE A 26 -5.06 1.55 -6.54
N TRP A 27 -5.37 0.89 -5.43
CA TRP A 27 -4.73 1.16 -4.15
C TRP A 27 -3.36 0.49 -4.10
N ILE A 28 -2.42 1.18 -3.48
CA ILE A 28 -1.10 0.65 -3.16
C ILE A 28 -1.18 0.00 -1.79
N HIS A 29 -0.54 -1.13 -1.63
CA HIS A 29 -0.54 -1.81 -0.33
C HIS A 29 0.83 -2.40 -0.01
N ARG A 30 1.11 -2.49 1.28
CA ARG A 30 2.33 -3.08 1.79
C ARG A 30 2.03 -3.84 3.08
N SER A 31 2.49 -5.08 3.14
CA SER A 31 2.43 -5.87 4.36
C SER A 31 3.67 -5.61 5.21
N VAL A 32 3.46 -5.40 6.49
CA VAL A 32 4.55 -5.20 7.45
C VAL A 32 4.37 -6.20 8.59
N ASN A 33 5.41 -6.98 8.85
CA ASN A 33 5.40 -7.93 9.96
C ASN A 33 5.73 -7.19 11.25
N ILE A 34 4.74 -7.04 12.12
CA ILE A 34 4.90 -6.41 13.44
C ILE A 34 5.05 -7.43 14.57
N GLY A 35 5.05 -8.71 14.23
CA GLY A 35 5.19 -9.80 15.20
C GLY A 35 6.63 -10.29 15.32
N SER A 36 6.81 -11.32 16.13
CA SER A 36 8.12 -11.92 16.40
C SER A 36 8.38 -13.21 15.64
N VAL A 37 7.43 -13.66 14.83
CA VAL A 37 7.56 -14.87 14.02
C VAL A 37 7.38 -14.52 12.54
N PRO A 38 7.84 -15.39 11.62
CA PRO A 38 7.65 -15.13 10.19
C PRO A 38 6.19 -14.92 9.82
N LEU A 39 5.95 -13.99 8.90
CA LEU A 39 4.62 -13.70 8.37
C LEU A 39 4.41 -14.49 7.08
N VAL A 40 3.29 -15.23 7.03
CA VAL A 40 2.88 -15.94 5.82
C VAL A 40 1.54 -15.37 5.36
N LEU A 41 1.48 -15.00 4.09
CA LEU A 41 0.30 -14.41 3.48
C LEU A 41 -0.14 -15.22 2.28
N SER A 42 -1.47 -15.33 2.10
CA SER A 42 -2.06 -15.88 0.90
C SER A 42 -2.79 -14.76 0.15
N PHE A 43 -2.61 -14.72 -1.17
CA PHE A 43 -3.22 -13.70 -2.01
C PHE A 43 -4.20 -14.34 -2.97
N CYS A 44 -5.31 -13.63 -3.20
CA CYS A 44 -6.28 -14.01 -4.22
C CYS A 44 -6.52 -12.77 -5.10
N TYR A 45 -6.25 -12.90 -6.39
CA TYR A 45 -6.41 -11.81 -7.35
C TYR A 45 -6.75 -12.39 -8.72
N PRO A 46 -7.41 -11.60 -9.61
CA PRO A 46 -7.67 -12.03 -10.97
C PRO A 46 -6.38 -12.37 -11.71
N SER A 47 -6.41 -13.38 -12.56
CA SER A 47 -5.22 -13.85 -13.29
C SER A 47 -4.66 -12.81 -14.27
N ASP A 48 -5.48 -11.84 -14.67
CA ASP A 48 -5.10 -10.75 -15.57
C ASP A 48 -4.76 -9.45 -14.84
N SER A 49 -4.69 -9.47 -13.51
CA SER A 49 -4.25 -8.32 -12.73
C SER A 49 -2.80 -8.00 -13.03
N GLY A 50 -2.53 -6.72 -13.27
CA GLY A 50 -1.17 -6.23 -13.47
C GLY A 50 -0.60 -5.60 -12.21
N GLN A 51 0.69 -5.27 -12.28
CA GLN A 51 1.39 -4.53 -11.25
C GLN A 51 2.11 -3.36 -11.88
N ASP A 52 1.89 -2.17 -11.35
CA ASP A 52 2.54 -0.96 -11.84
C ASP A 52 3.24 -0.25 -10.68
N TYR A 53 4.57 -0.32 -10.68
CA TYR A 53 5.40 0.31 -9.66
C TYR A 53 5.86 1.72 -10.03
N SER A 54 5.58 2.18 -11.25
CA SER A 54 6.09 3.46 -11.72
C SER A 54 5.57 4.65 -10.91
N ILE A 55 4.33 4.57 -10.45
CA ILE A 55 3.71 5.62 -9.62
C ILE A 55 4.39 5.72 -8.27
N ILE A 56 4.73 4.59 -7.65
CA ILE A 56 5.46 4.56 -6.38
C ILE A 56 6.84 5.17 -6.55
N GLU A 57 7.54 4.83 -7.62
CA GLU A 57 8.87 5.37 -7.91
C GLU A 57 8.82 6.89 -8.07
N ARG A 58 7.85 7.41 -8.83
CA ARG A 58 7.71 8.84 -9.03
C ARG A 58 7.32 9.59 -7.77
N SER A 59 6.57 8.95 -6.88
CA SER A 59 6.16 9.56 -5.60
C SER A 59 7.22 9.43 -4.51
N GLY A 60 8.31 8.72 -4.75
CA GLY A 60 9.33 8.49 -3.74
C GLY A 60 8.91 7.48 -2.68
N GLY A 61 8.07 6.53 -3.04
CA GLY A 61 7.52 5.52 -2.16
C GLY A 61 6.09 5.83 -1.74
N MET A 62 5.63 5.20 -0.68
CA MET A 62 4.33 5.48 -0.09
C MET A 62 4.42 6.71 0.82
N ALA A 63 3.28 7.35 1.07
CA ALA A 63 3.22 8.58 1.86
C ALA A 63 3.67 8.40 3.31
N SER A 64 3.55 7.19 3.85
CA SER A 64 3.98 6.89 5.22
C SER A 64 4.69 5.55 5.30
N ARG A 65 5.30 5.29 6.45
CA ARG A 65 6.00 4.04 6.75
C ARG A 65 5.62 3.56 8.15
N ILE A 66 5.73 2.26 8.34
CA ILE A 66 5.58 1.65 9.66
C ILE A 66 6.98 1.35 10.19
N VAL A 67 7.28 1.83 11.38
CA VAL A 67 8.59 1.64 12.02
C VAL A 67 8.42 1.06 13.42
N ALA A 68 9.45 0.42 13.92
CA ALA A 68 9.47 -0.07 15.29
C ALA A 68 9.44 1.09 16.29
N ASP A 69 8.71 0.92 17.38
CA ASP A 69 8.62 1.90 18.47
C ASP A 69 8.54 1.15 19.80
N GLY A 70 9.67 0.99 20.46
CA GLY A 70 9.78 0.15 21.64
C GLY A 70 9.44 -1.32 21.30
N SER A 71 8.46 -1.89 21.98
CA SER A 71 7.96 -3.24 21.70
C SER A 71 6.81 -3.25 20.70
N GLY A 72 6.40 -2.09 20.19
CA GLY A 72 5.30 -1.94 19.27
C GLY A 72 5.73 -1.34 17.94
N TRP A 73 4.83 -0.61 17.32
CA TRP A 73 5.04 0.03 16.03
C TRP A 73 4.33 1.39 16.00
N LYS A 74 4.74 2.21 15.04
CA LYS A 74 4.07 3.47 14.76
C LYS A 74 4.14 3.80 13.28
N GLU A 75 3.19 4.60 12.81
CA GLU A 75 3.22 5.16 11.46
C GLU A 75 3.97 6.50 11.49
N VAL A 76 4.88 6.68 10.55
CA VAL A 76 5.64 7.93 10.40
C VAL A 76 5.55 8.41 8.95
N PRO A 77 5.61 9.73 8.71
CA PRO A 77 5.64 10.26 7.35
C PRO A 77 6.88 9.79 6.59
N ASN A 78 6.72 9.54 5.30
CA ASN A 78 7.84 9.32 4.40
C ASN A 78 8.32 10.69 3.89
N LEU A 79 9.47 11.13 4.33
CA LEU A 79 10.00 12.45 3.99
C LEU A 79 10.38 12.58 2.52
N SER A 80 10.53 11.47 1.82
CA SER A 80 10.83 11.48 0.38
C SER A 80 9.56 11.47 -0.47
N TYR A 81 8.38 11.38 0.15
CA TYR A 81 7.12 11.31 -0.57
C TYR A 81 6.79 12.65 -1.22
N ARG A 82 6.39 12.58 -2.49
CA ARG A 82 5.86 13.72 -3.24
C ARG A 82 4.42 13.41 -3.64
N PRO A 83 3.44 14.26 -3.24
CA PRO A 83 2.05 14.05 -3.62
C PRO A 83 1.89 13.93 -5.13
N ARG A 84 0.97 13.07 -5.53
CA ARG A 84 0.65 12.88 -6.96
C ARG A 84 -0.12 14.08 -7.49
N GLU A 85 0.17 14.43 -8.75
CA GLU A 85 -0.59 15.44 -9.44
C GLU A 85 -1.90 14.84 -9.96
N THR A 86 -2.89 15.70 -10.26
CA THR A 86 -4.19 15.27 -10.75
C THR A 86 -4.08 14.42 -12.00
N SER A 87 -3.16 14.75 -12.90
CA SER A 87 -2.94 13.97 -14.13
C SER A 87 -2.43 12.56 -13.84
N GLU A 88 -1.59 12.39 -12.82
CA GLU A 88 -1.09 11.08 -12.41
C GLU A 88 -2.20 10.24 -11.78
N ILE A 89 -3.06 10.85 -10.97
CA ILE A 89 -4.22 10.18 -10.38
C ILE A 89 -5.16 9.69 -11.47
N ALA A 90 -5.47 10.54 -12.44
CA ALA A 90 -6.30 10.17 -13.57
C ALA A 90 -5.71 8.99 -14.36
N HIS A 91 -4.38 8.99 -14.54
CA HIS A 91 -3.68 7.90 -15.22
C HIS A 91 -3.81 6.57 -14.45
N VAL A 92 -3.75 6.61 -13.13
CA VAL A 92 -3.93 5.40 -12.29
C VAL A 92 -5.29 4.78 -12.55
N TYR A 93 -6.36 5.56 -12.54
CA TYR A 93 -7.71 5.05 -12.80
C TYR A 93 -7.86 4.52 -14.22
N GLU A 94 -7.29 5.22 -15.18
CA GLU A 94 -7.33 4.83 -16.58
C GLU A 94 -6.58 3.51 -16.82
N THR A 95 -5.40 3.36 -16.24
CA THR A 95 -4.60 2.15 -16.37
C THR A 95 -5.28 0.97 -15.67
N GLY A 96 -5.86 1.19 -14.51
CA GLY A 96 -6.54 0.15 -13.75
C GLY A 96 -7.75 -0.43 -14.44
N ASP A 97 -8.42 0.34 -15.28
CA ASP A 97 -9.58 -0.14 -16.06
C ASP A 97 -9.22 -1.27 -17.04
N HIS A 98 -7.93 -1.50 -17.28
CA HIS A 98 -7.44 -2.55 -18.16
C HIS A 98 -7.10 -3.85 -17.42
N GLU A 99 -7.23 -3.85 -16.13
CA GLU A 99 -6.95 -5.03 -15.29
C GLU A 99 -8.18 -5.97 -15.08
#